data_b2ac60cbdd9d626b01db7c912378fc30
#
_entry.id   b2ac60cbdd9d626b01db7c912378fc30
#
_cell.length_a   1.000
_cell.length_b   1.000
_cell.length_c   1.000
_cell.angle_alpha   90.00
_cell.angle_beta   90.00
_cell.angle_gamma   90.00
#
_symmetry.space_group_name_H-M   'P 1'
#
loop_
_entity.id
_entity.type
_entity.pdbx_description
1 polymer ?
#
loop_
_entity_poly.entity_id
_entity_poly.type
_entity_poly.pdbx_seq_one_letter_code
_entity_poly.pdbx_strand_id
1 'polypeptide(L)'
;MIVSNERENVLRTEKVLRRIAEGDAIVEEQVMKRGEIYHADLNPVFGSEQGGYRPVLIIQNNRGNQHSPTVIVAAITSQPKTKLPTHVPINGISGLEKESFVLLEQIRTVDKRRLDDYVGRLNRDQMNRVEKALRTSMEIKKMDKPVLMCLCPVCAKPFYNSKEHFIIRADRDQTIKETCMFCNVRQGYDYLIRKKYY
;
A
#
# COMPACT_ATOMS: atom_id res chain seq x y z
N MET A 1 4.21 29.17 -9.71
CA MET A 1 3.55 27.97 -9.15
C MET A 1 3.39 27.95 -7.62
N ILE A 2 3.90 28.93 -6.88
CA ILE A 2 3.78 29.05 -5.40
C ILE A 2 2.54 29.84 -5.00
N VAL A 3 2.08 30.77 -5.83
CA VAL A 3 0.96 31.69 -5.53
C VAL A 3 -0.44 31.00 -5.58
N SER A 4 -0.59 29.88 -6.27
CA SER A 4 -1.87 29.13 -6.32
C SER A 4 -2.19 28.39 -5.02
N ASN A 5 -1.17 27.90 -4.31
CA ASN A 5 -1.34 27.11 -3.09
C ASN A 5 -1.77 27.96 -1.87
N GLU A 6 -1.33 29.22 -1.80
CA GLU A 6 -1.72 30.14 -0.71
C GLU A 6 -3.18 30.58 -0.84
N ARG A 7 -3.66 30.85 -2.05
CA ARG A 7 -5.07 31.23 -2.28
C ARG A 7 -6.04 30.08 -1.98
N GLU A 8 -5.68 28.85 -2.32
CA GLU A 8 -6.48 27.67 -1.96
C GLU A 8 -6.52 27.43 -0.46
N ASN A 9 -5.42 27.64 0.25
CA ASN A 9 -5.37 27.53 1.71
C ASN A 9 -6.20 28.62 2.41
N VAL A 10 -6.16 29.85 1.92
CA VAL A 10 -6.97 30.96 2.45
C VAL A 10 -8.46 30.68 2.27
N LEU A 11 -8.90 30.28 1.06
CA LEU A 11 -10.28 29.92 0.79
C LEU A 11 -10.77 28.73 1.63
N ARG A 12 -9.90 27.77 1.90
CA ARG A 12 -10.21 26.62 2.76
C ARG A 12 -10.38 27.05 4.21
N THR A 13 -9.53 27.94 4.69
CA THR A 13 -9.61 28.50 6.05
C THR A 13 -10.87 29.36 6.25
N GLU A 14 -11.21 30.21 5.29
CA GLU A 14 -12.44 31.02 5.33
C GLU A 14 -13.69 30.16 5.32
N LYS A 15 -13.72 29.07 4.56
CA LYS A 15 -14.85 28.13 4.53
C LYS A 15 -15.04 27.39 5.85
N VAL A 16 -13.94 27.04 6.52
CA VAL A 16 -13.96 26.42 7.86
C VAL A 16 -14.46 27.42 8.90
N LEU A 17 -13.94 28.65 8.88
CA LEU A 17 -14.37 29.72 9.83
C LEU A 17 -15.86 30.08 9.68
N ARG A 18 -16.36 30.06 8.44
CA ARG A 18 -17.80 30.32 8.17
C ARG A 18 -18.68 29.21 8.74
N ARG A 19 -18.31 27.94 8.62
CA ARG A 19 -19.03 26.80 9.20
C ARG A 19 -19.02 26.81 10.74
N ILE A 20 -17.91 27.25 11.36
CA ILE A 20 -17.82 27.45 12.81
C ILE A 20 -18.79 28.55 13.27
N ALA A 21 -18.90 29.63 12.53
CA ALA A 21 -19.79 30.73 12.83
C ALA A 21 -21.28 30.37 12.66
N GLU A 22 -21.57 29.39 11.79
CA GLU A 22 -22.93 28.88 11.54
C GLU A 22 -23.35 27.77 12.54
N GLY A 23 -22.47 27.41 13.50
CA GLY A 23 -22.78 26.42 14.56
C GLY A 23 -22.73 24.98 14.08
N ASP A 24 -22.25 24.74 12.87
CA ASP A 24 -21.97 23.38 12.37
C ASP A 24 -20.82 22.75 13.18
N ALA A 25 -21.08 21.62 13.79
CA ALA A 25 -20.02 20.85 14.42
C ALA A 25 -18.89 20.61 13.37
N ILE A 26 -17.64 20.97 13.73
CA ILE A 26 -16.48 20.63 12.91
C ILE A 26 -16.39 19.09 12.93
N VAL A 27 -17.02 18.44 11.96
CA VAL A 27 -16.71 17.05 11.66
C VAL A 27 -15.30 17.10 11.07
N GLU A 28 -14.29 16.83 11.90
CA GLU A 28 -12.96 16.51 11.38
C GLU A 28 -13.19 15.47 10.30
N GLU A 29 -12.86 15.82 9.06
CA GLU A 29 -12.98 14.92 7.92
C GLU A 29 -12.04 13.74 8.22
N GLN A 30 -12.59 12.65 8.76
CA GLN A 30 -11.83 11.51 9.25
C GLN A 30 -11.07 10.92 8.06
N VAL A 31 -9.76 11.20 8.03
CA VAL A 31 -8.89 10.71 6.95
C VAL A 31 -8.86 9.20 7.01
N MET A 32 -9.53 8.57 6.05
CA MET A 32 -9.60 7.12 5.91
C MET A 32 -8.20 6.54 5.79
N LYS A 33 -7.93 5.43 6.48
CA LYS A 33 -6.61 4.82 6.54
C LYS A 33 -6.61 3.44 5.89
N ARG A 34 -5.48 3.08 5.29
CA ARG A 34 -5.24 1.73 4.81
C ARG A 34 -5.48 0.70 5.91
N GLY A 35 -6.22 -0.36 5.57
CA GLY A 35 -6.60 -1.43 6.49
C GLY A 35 -7.90 -1.19 7.25
N GLU A 36 -8.52 -0.02 7.11
CA GLU A 36 -9.86 0.24 7.63
C GLU A 36 -10.93 -0.38 6.73
N ILE A 37 -12.03 -0.76 7.34
CA ILE A 37 -13.21 -1.36 6.70
C ILE A 37 -14.37 -0.40 6.87
N TYR A 38 -15.07 -0.14 5.78
CA TYR A 38 -16.26 0.70 5.72
C TYR A 38 -17.36 -0.05 4.97
N HIS A 39 -18.62 0.26 5.24
CA HIS A 39 -19.68 -0.10 4.33
C HIS A 39 -19.63 0.78 3.08
N ALA A 40 -19.99 0.21 1.92
CA ALA A 40 -20.09 0.94 0.66
C ALA A 40 -21.15 0.39 -0.25
N ASP A 41 -21.84 1.27 -0.98
CA ASP A 41 -22.64 0.82 -2.12
C ASP A 41 -21.74 0.67 -3.36
N LEU A 42 -21.61 -0.56 -3.83
CA LEU A 42 -20.81 -0.91 -4.98
C LEU A 42 -21.59 -0.90 -6.30
N ASN A 43 -22.89 -0.63 -6.28
CA ASN A 43 -23.69 -0.56 -7.51
C ASN A 43 -23.39 0.71 -8.33
N PRO A 44 -23.59 0.69 -9.65
CA PRO A 44 -23.97 -0.45 -10.47
C PRO A 44 -22.79 -1.42 -10.72
N VAL A 45 -23.12 -2.69 -10.96
CA VAL A 45 -22.14 -3.74 -11.30
C VAL A 45 -22.62 -4.52 -12.51
N PHE A 46 -21.70 -5.27 -13.13
CA PHE A 46 -21.99 -6.11 -14.28
C PHE A 46 -21.52 -7.56 -14.03
N GLY A 47 -22.35 -8.52 -14.40
CA GLY A 47 -22.02 -9.95 -14.36
C GLY A 47 -21.60 -10.44 -12.95
N SER A 48 -20.36 -10.94 -12.84
CA SER A 48 -19.83 -11.53 -11.61
C SER A 48 -19.13 -10.54 -10.68
N GLU A 49 -19.22 -9.24 -10.93
CA GLU A 49 -18.69 -8.23 -10.03
C GLU A 49 -19.41 -8.26 -8.68
N GLN A 50 -18.66 -7.96 -7.62
CA GLN A 50 -19.25 -7.84 -6.28
C GLN A 50 -20.01 -6.52 -6.16
N GLY A 51 -21.34 -6.59 -6.12
CA GLY A 51 -22.24 -5.42 -6.03
C GLY A 51 -22.97 -5.31 -4.70
N GLY A 52 -23.86 -4.31 -4.62
CA GLY A 52 -24.71 -4.04 -3.46
C GLY A 52 -24.00 -3.36 -2.31
N TYR A 53 -24.76 -3.08 -1.26
CA TYR A 53 -24.25 -2.51 -0.02
C TYR A 53 -23.53 -3.58 0.80
N ARG A 54 -22.24 -3.35 1.05
CA ARG A 54 -21.39 -4.35 1.72
C ARG A 54 -20.15 -3.75 2.32
N PRO A 55 -19.47 -4.45 3.25
CA PRO A 55 -18.18 -4.01 3.75
C PRO A 55 -17.09 -4.11 2.66
N VAL A 56 -16.20 -3.13 2.65
CA VAL A 56 -15.03 -3.03 1.79
C VAL A 56 -13.80 -2.67 2.60
N LEU A 57 -12.65 -3.23 2.23
CA LEU A 57 -11.36 -2.94 2.84
C LEU A 57 -10.64 -1.86 2.05
N ILE A 58 -10.18 -0.80 2.71
CA ILE A 58 -9.30 0.21 2.09
C ILE A 58 -7.90 -0.37 1.91
N ILE A 59 -7.48 -0.51 0.66
CA ILE A 59 -6.14 -1.02 0.30
C ILE A 59 -5.22 0.05 -0.28
N GLN A 60 -5.73 1.24 -0.62
CA GLN A 60 -4.94 2.39 -1.04
C GLN A 60 -4.01 2.86 0.07
N ASN A 61 -2.84 3.39 -0.27
CA ASN A 61 -1.90 3.95 0.70
C ASN A 61 -2.46 5.24 1.35
N ASN A 62 -1.97 5.57 2.55
CA ASN A 62 -2.50 6.71 3.32
C ASN A 62 -2.27 8.07 2.66
N ARG A 63 -1.20 8.23 1.88
CA ARG A 63 -0.95 9.48 1.14
C ARG A 63 -2.01 9.68 0.04
N GLY A 64 -2.35 8.63 -0.70
CA GLY A 64 -3.46 8.65 -1.65
C GLY A 64 -4.79 8.91 -0.95
N ASN A 65 -5.04 8.24 0.19
CA ASN A 65 -6.27 8.46 0.97
C ASN A 65 -6.42 9.92 1.44
N GLN A 66 -5.33 10.59 1.74
CA GLN A 66 -5.37 11.99 2.18
C GLN A 66 -5.69 12.96 1.04
N HIS A 67 -5.15 12.73 -0.16
CA HIS A 67 -5.16 13.73 -1.23
C HIS A 67 -6.11 13.42 -2.39
N SER A 68 -6.58 12.19 -2.52
CA SER A 68 -7.50 11.80 -3.60
C SER A 68 -8.96 11.86 -3.15
N PRO A 69 -9.91 12.27 -4.01
CA PRO A 69 -11.35 12.14 -3.76
C PRO A 69 -11.84 10.69 -3.86
N THR A 70 -11.01 9.79 -4.36
CA THR A 70 -11.30 8.36 -4.53
C THR A 70 -10.39 7.50 -3.68
N VAL A 71 -10.81 6.26 -3.41
CA VAL A 71 -10.01 5.24 -2.74
C VAL A 71 -10.06 3.92 -3.50
N ILE A 72 -8.98 3.13 -3.38
CA ILE A 72 -8.95 1.77 -3.89
C ILE A 72 -9.37 0.83 -2.77
N VAL A 73 -10.38 0.02 -3.04
CA VAL A 73 -10.95 -0.91 -2.08
C VAL A 73 -10.99 -2.33 -2.62
N ALA A 74 -11.04 -3.31 -1.72
CA ALA A 74 -11.32 -4.71 -2.01
C ALA A 74 -12.65 -5.09 -1.35
N ALA A 75 -13.53 -5.77 -2.09
CA ALA A 75 -14.83 -6.21 -1.57
C ALA A 75 -14.66 -7.28 -0.48
N ILE A 76 -15.55 -7.26 0.52
CA ILE A 76 -15.63 -8.26 1.58
C ILE A 76 -16.94 -9.01 1.42
N THR A 77 -16.92 -10.33 1.66
CA THR A 77 -18.10 -11.21 1.61
C THR A 77 -18.07 -12.19 2.77
N SER A 78 -19.26 -12.48 3.33
CA SER A 78 -19.46 -13.57 4.28
C SER A 78 -19.95 -14.86 3.62
N GLN A 79 -20.20 -14.85 2.30
CA GLN A 79 -20.60 -16.06 1.60
C GLN A 79 -19.41 -17.01 1.45
N PRO A 80 -19.58 -18.30 1.72
CA PRO A 80 -18.56 -19.30 1.47
C PRO A 80 -18.13 -19.26 0.00
N LYS A 81 -16.82 -19.17 -0.23
CA LYS A 81 -16.25 -19.17 -1.56
C LYS A 81 -15.26 -20.33 -1.70
N THR A 82 -15.07 -20.79 -2.93
CA THR A 82 -13.95 -21.68 -3.24
C THR A 82 -12.67 -21.03 -2.78
N LYS A 83 -11.82 -21.78 -2.07
CA LYS A 83 -10.54 -21.26 -1.56
C LYS A 83 -9.62 -20.88 -2.73
N LEU A 84 -9.51 -19.60 -3.00
CA LEU A 84 -8.56 -19.05 -3.96
C LEU A 84 -7.39 -18.40 -3.21
N PRO A 85 -6.19 -18.36 -3.78
CA PRO A 85 -5.03 -17.70 -3.17
C PRO A 85 -5.23 -16.19 -3.00
N THR A 86 -6.24 -15.61 -3.67
CA THR A 86 -6.65 -14.20 -3.59
C THR A 86 -7.70 -13.93 -2.52
N HIS A 87 -8.26 -14.98 -1.88
CA HIS A 87 -9.23 -14.86 -0.80
C HIS A 87 -8.54 -14.89 0.56
N VAL A 88 -8.71 -13.83 1.35
CA VAL A 88 -8.11 -13.73 2.68
C VAL A 88 -9.20 -13.80 3.75
N PRO A 89 -9.24 -14.88 4.56
CA PRO A 89 -10.17 -14.96 5.68
C PRO A 89 -9.80 -13.91 6.74
N ILE A 90 -10.84 -13.22 7.22
CA ILE A 90 -10.77 -12.23 8.29
C ILE A 90 -11.79 -12.57 9.38
N ASN A 91 -11.38 -12.43 10.63
CA ASN A 91 -12.20 -12.67 11.82
C ASN A 91 -11.81 -11.69 12.93
N GLY A 92 -12.61 -11.63 13.97
CA GLY A 92 -12.33 -10.76 15.12
C GLY A 92 -12.46 -9.27 14.83
N ILE A 93 -13.24 -8.89 13.83
CA ILE A 93 -13.59 -7.50 13.53
C ILE A 93 -14.96 -7.23 14.15
N SER A 94 -15.03 -6.29 15.09
CA SER A 94 -16.25 -6.06 15.89
C SER A 94 -17.51 -5.74 15.08
N GLY A 95 -17.35 -5.10 13.93
CA GLY A 95 -18.47 -4.77 13.03
C GLY A 95 -18.78 -5.85 11.98
N LEU A 96 -18.13 -7.02 12.01
CA LEU A 96 -18.42 -8.17 11.15
C LEU A 96 -18.91 -9.34 11.99
N GLU A 97 -20.21 -9.59 11.98
CA GLU A 97 -20.83 -10.65 12.79
C GLU A 97 -20.48 -12.08 12.30
N LYS A 98 -20.08 -12.22 11.05
CA LYS A 98 -19.81 -13.51 10.40
C LYS A 98 -18.36 -13.58 9.93
N GLU A 99 -17.83 -14.80 9.90
CA GLU A 99 -16.58 -15.07 9.22
C GLU A 99 -16.67 -14.55 7.78
N SER A 100 -15.70 -13.75 7.40
CA SER A 100 -15.72 -13.01 6.14
C SER A 100 -14.41 -13.15 5.39
N PHE A 101 -14.43 -12.88 4.09
CA PHE A 101 -13.28 -12.97 3.21
C PHE A 101 -13.07 -11.67 2.46
N VAL A 102 -11.85 -11.17 2.42
CA VAL A 102 -11.45 -10.11 1.50
C VAL A 102 -11.13 -10.73 0.15
N LEU A 103 -11.72 -10.21 -0.91
CA LEU A 103 -11.59 -10.71 -2.28
C LEU A 103 -10.60 -9.80 -3.05
N LEU A 104 -9.34 -10.23 -3.19
CA LEU A 104 -8.30 -9.39 -3.80
C LEU A 104 -8.31 -9.42 -5.34
N GLU A 105 -9.17 -10.24 -5.95
CA GLU A 105 -9.53 -10.17 -7.37
C GLU A 105 -10.70 -9.22 -7.65
N GLN A 106 -11.40 -8.75 -6.60
CA GLN A 106 -12.54 -7.81 -6.68
C GLN A 106 -12.15 -6.42 -6.20
N ILE A 107 -11.00 -5.94 -6.72
CA ILE A 107 -10.48 -4.61 -6.40
C ILE A 107 -11.12 -3.58 -7.32
N ARG A 108 -11.52 -2.44 -6.74
CA ARG A 108 -12.03 -1.33 -7.53
C ARG A 108 -11.73 0.03 -6.91
N THR A 109 -11.79 1.06 -7.71
CA THR A 109 -11.74 2.45 -7.24
C THR A 109 -13.17 2.93 -7.02
N VAL A 110 -13.42 3.52 -5.87
CA VAL A 110 -14.70 4.13 -5.52
C VAL A 110 -14.49 5.58 -5.08
N ASP A 111 -15.49 6.43 -5.33
CA ASP A 111 -15.54 7.77 -4.75
C ASP A 111 -15.73 7.65 -3.22
N LYS A 112 -15.07 8.48 -2.43
CA LYS A 112 -15.17 8.46 -0.96
C LYS A 112 -16.60 8.66 -0.46
N ARG A 113 -17.45 9.37 -1.21
CA ARG A 113 -18.88 9.58 -0.89
C ARG A 113 -19.71 8.30 -0.94
N ARG A 114 -19.19 7.19 -1.50
CA ARG A 114 -19.82 5.87 -1.45
C ARG A 114 -19.52 5.10 -0.19
N LEU A 115 -18.58 5.59 0.62
CA LEU A 115 -18.22 4.97 1.89
C LEU A 115 -19.10 5.55 2.99
N ASP A 116 -19.78 4.66 3.71
CA ASP A 116 -20.64 4.98 4.82
C ASP A 116 -19.96 4.63 6.16
N ASP A 117 -20.63 3.86 7.02
CA ASP A 117 -20.22 3.56 8.37
C ASP A 117 -18.87 2.81 8.44
N TYR A 118 -18.05 3.25 9.37
CA TYR A 118 -16.84 2.54 9.78
C TYR A 118 -17.21 1.22 10.47
N VAL A 119 -16.64 0.13 10.00
CA VAL A 119 -16.90 -1.24 10.49
C VAL A 119 -15.79 -1.71 11.44
N GLY A 120 -14.55 -1.37 11.15
CA GLY A 120 -13.40 -1.82 11.93
C GLY A 120 -12.10 -1.71 11.15
N ARG A 121 -11.05 -2.34 11.67
CA ARG A 121 -9.71 -2.32 11.08
C ARG A 121 -9.02 -3.66 11.20
N LEU A 122 -8.32 -4.03 10.14
CA LEU A 122 -7.45 -5.20 10.15
C LEU A 122 -6.20 -4.96 11.00
N ASN A 123 -5.78 -5.98 11.75
CA ASN A 123 -4.49 -5.98 12.43
C ASN A 123 -3.34 -6.20 11.43
N ARG A 124 -2.11 -6.09 11.93
CA ARG A 124 -0.89 -6.20 11.13
C ARG A 124 -0.77 -7.56 10.41
N ASP A 125 -1.12 -8.65 11.08
CA ASP A 125 -1.00 -9.99 10.49
C ASP A 125 -2.04 -10.24 9.41
N GLN A 126 -3.26 -9.75 9.63
CA GLN A 126 -4.31 -9.77 8.61
C GLN A 126 -3.90 -8.95 7.39
N MET A 127 -3.37 -7.74 7.59
CA MET A 127 -2.87 -6.91 6.49
C MET A 127 -1.70 -7.55 5.73
N ASN A 128 -0.78 -8.24 6.42
CA ASN A 128 0.31 -8.98 5.76
C ASN A 128 -0.24 -10.09 4.84
N ARG A 129 -1.31 -10.79 5.26
CA ARG A 129 -2.00 -11.78 4.40
C ARG A 129 -2.67 -11.13 3.21
N VAL A 130 -3.35 -9.99 3.41
CA VAL A 130 -3.95 -9.19 2.33
C VAL A 130 -2.87 -8.76 1.31
N GLU A 131 -1.73 -8.25 1.76
CA GLU A 131 -0.64 -7.84 0.86
C GLU A 131 -0.07 -9.01 0.05
N LYS A 132 0.06 -10.19 0.66
CA LYS A 132 0.50 -11.40 -0.05
C LYS A 132 -0.51 -11.77 -1.13
N ALA A 133 -1.79 -11.81 -0.81
CA ALA A 133 -2.86 -12.14 -1.76
C ALA A 133 -3.00 -11.08 -2.87
N LEU A 134 -2.83 -9.79 -2.54
CA LEU A 134 -2.83 -8.71 -3.51
C LEU A 134 -1.68 -8.85 -4.53
N ARG A 135 -0.47 -9.19 -4.06
CA ARG A 135 0.67 -9.49 -4.95
C ARG A 135 0.37 -10.66 -5.88
N THR A 136 -0.29 -11.69 -5.38
CA THR A 136 -0.70 -12.85 -6.17
C THR A 136 -1.74 -12.46 -7.21
N SER A 137 -2.76 -11.69 -6.84
CA SER A 137 -3.83 -11.25 -7.74
C SER A 137 -3.30 -10.40 -8.90
N MET A 138 -2.29 -9.56 -8.64
CA MET A 138 -1.73 -8.65 -9.63
C MET A 138 -0.39 -9.14 -10.23
N GLU A 139 0.02 -10.37 -9.91
CA GLU A 139 1.32 -10.95 -10.30
C GLU A 139 2.55 -10.07 -9.96
N ILE A 140 2.44 -9.27 -8.87
CA ILE A 140 3.55 -8.43 -8.44
C ILE A 140 4.61 -9.31 -7.77
N LYS A 141 5.75 -9.45 -8.44
CA LYS A 141 6.89 -10.23 -7.92
C LYS A 141 7.46 -9.55 -6.68
N LYS A 142 7.76 -10.35 -5.65
CA LYS A 142 8.46 -9.86 -4.46
C LYS A 142 9.87 -9.46 -4.88
N MET A 143 10.25 -8.21 -4.63
CA MET A 143 11.66 -7.82 -4.80
C MET A 143 12.49 -8.50 -3.72
N ASP A 144 13.53 -9.21 -4.11
CA ASP A 144 14.51 -9.76 -3.17
C ASP A 144 15.16 -8.61 -2.39
N LYS A 145 15.39 -8.84 -1.10
CA LYS A 145 16.13 -7.86 -0.30
C LYS A 145 17.52 -7.70 -0.90
N PRO A 146 18.05 -6.48 -0.98
CA PRO A 146 19.42 -6.30 -1.42
C PRO A 146 20.36 -7.04 -0.46
N VAL A 147 21.37 -7.68 -1.03
CA VAL A 147 22.43 -8.33 -0.27
C VAL A 147 23.56 -7.33 -0.09
N LEU A 148 23.99 -7.12 1.15
CA LEU A 148 25.18 -6.33 1.45
C LEU A 148 26.43 -7.20 1.24
N MET A 149 27.35 -6.73 0.42
CA MET A 149 28.61 -7.43 0.13
C MET A 149 29.77 -6.45 0.06
N CYS A 150 30.83 -6.75 0.77
CA CYS A 150 32.09 -6.04 0.57
C CYS A 150 32.79 -6.58 -0.69
N LEU A 151 33.00 -5.75 -1.70
CA LEU A 151 33.63 -6.12 -2.98
C LEU A 151 34.78 -5.20 -3.34
N CYS A 152 35.87 -5.77 -3.80
CA CYS A 152 36.93 -5.02 -4.43
C CYS A 152 36.51 -4.56 -5.85
N PRO A 153 37.17 -3.54 -6.46
CA PRO A 153 36.78 -3.03 -7.77
C PRO A 153 36.72 -4.08 -8.88
N VAL A 154 37.58 -5.09 -8.81
CA VAL A 154 37.61 -6.18 -9.80
C VAL A 154 36.36 -7.08 -9.66
N CYS A 155 36.01 -7.45 -8.43
CA CYS A 155 34.84 -8.31 -8.17
C CYS A 155 33.50 -7.57 -8.29
N ALA A 156 33.47 -6.25 -8.15
CA ALA A 156 32.29 -5.44 -8.38
C ALA A 156 31.97 -5.23 -9.86
N LYS A 157 32.98 -5.24 -10.74
CA LYS A 157 32.84 -4.96 -12.18
C LYS A 157 31.81 -5.86 -12.90
N PRO A 158 31.73 -7.19 -12.69
CA PRO A 158 30.71 -8.03 -13.30
C PRO A 158 29.30 -7.62 -12.94
N PHE A 159 29.06 -7.13 -11.72
CA PHE A 159 27.74 -6.68 -11.28
C PHE A 159 27.32 -5.37 -11.92
N TYR A 160 28.25 -4.43 -12.16
CA TYR A 160 27.96 -3.18 -12.90
C TYR A 160 27.53 -3.48 -14.34
N ASN A 161 28.12 -4.49 -14.96
CA ASN A 161 27.82 -4.89 -16.33
C ASN A 161 26.67 -5.92 -16.42
N SER A 162 26.11 -6.35 -15.29
CA SER A 162 25.07 -7.37 -15.25
C SER A 162 23.75 -6.84 -15.79
N LYS A 163 23.10 -7.60 -16.67
CA LYS A 163 21.72 -7.38 -17.08
C LYS A 163 20.73 -7.77 -15.96
N GLU A 164 21.13 -8.66 -15.07
CA GLU A 164 20.27 -9.28 -14.05
C GLU A 164 20.34 -8.60 -12.68
N HIS A 165 21.41 -7.84 -12.40
CA HIS A 165 21.63 -7.26 -11.07
C HIS A 165 21.85 -5.76 -11.11
N PHE A 166 21.39 -5.09 -10.04
CA PHE A 166 21.83 -3.74 -9.69
C PHE A 166 22.88 -3.82 -8.60
N ILE A 167 23.89 -2.94 -8.69
CA ILE A 167 24.91 -2.75 -7.66
C ILE A 167 25.02 -1.24 -7.36
N ILE A 168 24.98 -0.88 -6.10
CA ILE A 168 25.22 0.50 -5.63
C ILE A 168 26.11 0.46 -4.40
N ARG A 169 26.91 1.50 -4.17
CA ARG A 169 27.64 1.68 -2.91
C ARG A 169 26.64 1.78 -1.76
N ALA A 170 26.81 0.98 -0.71
CA ALA A 170 25.95 1.02 0.49
C ALA A 170 26.13 2.35 1.24
N ASP A 171 27.37 2.77 1.39
CA ASP A 171 27.76 4.08 1.89
C ASP A 171 28.75 4.73 0.92
N ARG A 172 28.43 5.92 0.41
CA ARG A 172 29.30 6.65 -0.53
C ARG A 172 30.51 7.27 0.17
N ASP A 173 30.38 7.56 1.45
CA ASP A 173 31.42 8.22 2.26
C ASP A 173 32.28 7.22 3.02
N GLN A 174 32.06 5.91 2.86
CA GLN A 174 32.89 4.87 3.46
C GLN A 174 34.35 5.04 3.05
N THR A 175 35.21 5.32 4.02
CA THR A 175 36.67 5.47 3.84
C THR A 175 37.43 4.19 4.15
N ILE A 176 36.89 3.35 5.06
CA ILE A 176 37.53 2.10 5.48
C ILE A 176 37.15 1.00 4.49
N LYS A 177 38.19 0.32 3.97
CA LYS A 177 38.04 -0.85 3.10
C LYS A 177 38.16 -2.12 3.92
N GLU A 178 37.36 -3.10 3.60
CA GLU A 178 37.40 -4.42 4.21
C GLU A 178 37.81 -5.49 3.20
N THR A 179 38.09 -6.69 3.68
CA THR A 179 38.44 -7.82 2.81
C THR A 179 37.26 -8.18 1.91
N CYS A 180 37.53 -8.24 0.61
CA CYS A 180 36.51 -8.60 -0.39
C CYS A 180 35.93 -9.98 -0.13
N MET A 181 34.62 -10.09 0.11
CA MET A 181 33.92 -11.33 0.39
C MET A 181 33.93 -12.33 -0.78
N PHE A 182 34.24 -11.86 -2.02
CA PHE A 182 34.23 -12.70 -3.20
C PHE A 182 35.57 -13.32 -3.50
N CYS A 183 36.67 -12.59 -3.45
CA CYS A 183 38.01 -13.13 -3.75
C CYS A 183 38.88 -13.38 -2.50
N ASN A 184 38.50 -12.87 -1.35
CA ASN A 184 39.23 -12.95 -0.06
C ASN A 184 40.70 -12.50 -0.12
N VAL A 185 41.08 -11.73 -1.18
CA VAL A 185 42.46 -11.29 -1.42
C VAL A 185 42.62 -9.78 -1.38
N ARG A 186 41.68 -9.05 -2.02
CA ARG A 186 41.73 -7.60 -2.17
C ARG A 186 40.80 -6.92 -1.20
N GLN A 187 41.13 -5.69 -0.83
CA GLN A 187 40.23 -4.85 -0.06
C GLN A 187 39.22 -4.14 -0.97
N GLY A 188 38.03 -3.95 -0.45
CA GLY A 188 36.89 -3.37 -1.16
C GLY A 188 36.02 -2.50 -0.28
N TYR A 189 34.90 -2.12 -0.83
CA TYR A 189 33.86 -1.32 -0.18
C TYR A 189 32.55 -2.09 -0.14
N ASP A 190 31.63 -1.65 0.68
CA ASP A 190 30.30 -2.24 0.82
C ASP A 190 29.36 -1.84 -0.29
N TYR A 191 28.72 -2.81 -0.87
CA TYR A 191 27.76 -2.69 -1.95
C TYR A 191 26.45 -3.36 -1.58
N LEU A 192 25.35 -2.74 -1.96
CA LEU A 192 24.03 -3.35 -2.01
C LEU A 192 23.79 -3.92 -3.41
N ILE A 193 23.58 -5.23 -3.48
CA ILE A 193 23.32 -5.95 -4.73
C ILE A 193 21.88 -6.49 -4.69
N ARG A 194 21.12 -6.27 -5.75
CA ARG A 194 19.76 -6.82 -5.90
C ARG A 194 19.48 -7.26 -7.32
N LYS A 195 18.60 -8.25 -7.49
CA LYS A 195 18.10 -8.65 -8.82
C LYS A 195 17.32 -7.52 -9.50
N LYS A 196 17.49 -7.39 -10.80
CA LYS A 196 16.61 -6.59 -11.67
C LYS A 196 15.36 -7.42 -11.97
N TYR A 197 14.19 -6.80 -11.89
CA TYR A 197 12.94 -7.38 -12.35
C TYR A 197 12.47 -6.55 -13.55
N TYR A 198 12.24 -7.22 -14.65
CA TYR A 198 11.67 -6.65 -15.87
C TYR A 198 10.20 -6.94 -15.93
#